data_f6220355fa5745de0bfd3c32cfca01ea
#
_entry.id   f6220355fa5745de0bfd3c32cfca01ea
#
_cell.length_a   1.000
_cell.length_b   1.000
_cell.length_c   1.000
_cell.angle_alpha   90.00
_cell.angle_beta   90.00
_cell.angle_gamma   90.00
#
_symmetry.space_group_name_H-M   'P 1'
#
loop_
_entity.id
_entity.type
_entity.pdbx_description
1 polymer ?
#
loop_
_entity_poly.entity_id
_entity_poly.type
_entity_poly.pdbx_seq_one_letter_code
_entity_poly.pdbx_strand_id
1 'polypeptide(L)'
;DKIDKVVTNRWLALPIFAVVMFIVYYVSVTTVGTWATDWANDGVFGDGWHLFAIGSSAFADDDEPYVDAMNVVSGYLESVGADDVLEAIDSEADDYDAAAAQAAVDEALASLDDAYTFTYGVEDEETLNVEEFEATGADVKKAAQVLAAAGYEEPDPADYGVWVPGIPALLESGLDAIGCADWLKGLILDGIVAGVGAVL
;
A
#
# COMPACT_ATOMS: atom_id res chain seq x y z
N ASP A 1 -26.79 1.20 -46.52
CA ASP A 1 -25.71 1.82 -45.75
C ASP A 1 -24.38 1.12 -46.03
N LYS A 2 -23.27 1.89 -46.15
CA LYS A 2 -21.95 1.30 -46.50
C LYS A 2 -21.41 0.41 -45.39
N ILE A 3 -21.78 0.68 -44.15
CA ILE A 3 -21.41 -0.08 -42.96
C ILE A 3 -22.08 -1.46 -42.97
N ASP A 4 -23.35 -1.52 -43.33
CA ASP A 4 -24.11 -2.75 -43.45
C ASP A 4 -23.49 -3.73 -44.45
N LYS A 5 -23.01 -3.23 -45.59
CA LYS A 5 -22.37 -4.05 -46.62
C LYS A 5 -21.02 -4.64 -46.17
N VAL A 6 -20.34 -3.98 -45.24
CA VAL A 6 -19.07 -4.44 -44.70
C VAL A 6 -19.31 -5.48 -43.61
N VAL A 7 -20.26 -5.21 -42.70
CA VAL A 7 -20.57 -6.08 -41.56
C VAL A 7 -21.29 -7.36 -41.99
N THR A 8 -22.13 -7.28 -43.03
CA THR A 8 -22.88 -8.45 -43.55
C THR A 8 -22.10 -9.22 -44.61
N ASN A 9 -20.92 -8.78 -45.02
CA ASN A 9 -20.08 -9.53 -45.95
C ASN A 9 -19.51 -10.79 -45.28
N ARG A 10 -19.87 -11.97 -45.80
CA ARG A 10 -19.53 -13.30 -45.25
C ARG A 10 -18.04 -13.50 -45.00
N TRP A 11 -17.14 -12.86 -45.79
CA TRP A 11 -15.70 -12.99 -45.66
C TRP A 11 -15.10 -11.96 -44.69
N LEU A 12 -15.74 -10.78 -44.55
CA LEU A 12 -15.30 -9.72 -43.65
C LEU A 12 -15.93 -9.84 -42.26
N ALA A 13 -17.10 -10.43 -42.13
CA ALA A 13 -17.79 -10.59 -40.85
C ALA A 13 -16.97 -11.40 -39.84
N LEU A 14 -16.28 -12.44 -40.29
CA LEU A 14 -15.51 -13.33 -39.42
C LEU A 14 -14.28 -12.66 -38.80
N PRO A 15 -13.41 -11.98 -39.57
CA PRO A 15 -12.30 -11.22 -38.97
C PRO A 15 -12.78 -10.00 -38.16
N ILE A 16 -13.84 -9.32 -38.58
CA ILE A 16 -14.42 -8.21 -37.79
C ILE A 16 -14.92 -8.75 -36.43
N PHE A 17 -15.66 -9.85 -36.43
CA PHE A 17 -16.09 -10.50 -35.20
C PHE A 17 -14.90 -10.88 -34.30
N ALA A 18 -13.85 -11.48 -34.84
CA ALA A 18 -12.66 -11.84 -34.08
C ALA A 18 -11.98 -10.61 -33.45
N VAL A 19 -11.86 -9.51 -34.19
CA VAL A 19 -11.30 -8.25 -33.68
C VAL A 19 -12.18 -7.63 -32.59
N VAL A 20 -13.49 -7.59 -32.80
CA VAL A 20 -14.44 -7.06 -31.79
C VAL A 20 -14.39 -7.91 -30.53
N MET A 21 -14.44 -9.24 -30.66
CA MET A 21 -14.35 -10.14 -29.51
C MET A 21 -13.01 -10.00 -28.77
N PHE A 22 -11.91 -9.86 -29.52
CA PHE A 22 -10.60 -9.61 -28.91
C PHE A 22 -10.56 -8.28 -28.13
N ILE A 23 -11.08 -7.20 -28.71
CA ILE A 23 -11.14 -5.89 -28.02
C ILE A 23 -12.02 -5.99 -26.76
N VAL A 24 -13.21 -6.58 -26.87
CA VAL A 24 -14.13 -6.76 -25.73
C VAL A 24 -13.46 -7.59 -24.65
N TYR A 25 -12.86 -8.71 -25.01
CA TYR A 25 -12.15 -9.58 -24.06
C TYR A 25 -10.96 -8.84 -23.41
N TYR A 26 -10.14 -8.19 -24.22
CA TYR A 26 -8.99 -7.44 -23.75
C TYR A 26 -9.39 -6.34 -22.75
N VAL A 27 -10.35 -5.50 -23.11
CA VAL A 27 -10.85 -4.42 -22.23
C VAL A 27 -11.49 -4.98 -20.96
N SER A 28 -12.28 -6.05 -21.07
CA SER A 28 -12.97 -6.63 -19.92
C SER A 28 -12.02 -7.30 -18.93
N VAL A 29 -10.98 -7.96 -19.42
CA VAL A 29 -10.05 -8.72 -18.54
C VAL A 29 -8.93 -7.82 -18.04
N THR A 30 -8.28 -7.05 -18.93
CA THR A 30 -7.07 -6.29 -18.55
C THR A 30 -7.36 -4.92 -17.94
N THR A 31 -8.52 -4.32 -18.19
CA THR A 31 -8.83 -2.98 -17.70
C THR A 31 -9.91 -3.04 -16.62
N VAL A 32 -11.09 -3.56 -16.95
CA VAL A 32 -12.21 -3.56 -16.01
C VAL A 32 -12.04 -4.66 -14.95
N GLY A 33 -11.53 -5.82 -15.37
CA GLY A 33 -11.31 -6.95 -14.45
C GLY A 33 -10.25 -6.60 -13.40
N THR A 34 -9.07 -6.17 -13.85
CA THR A 34 -7.96 -5.78 -12.95
C THR A 34 -8.42 -4.67 -12.00
N TRP A 35 -8.94 -3.56 -12.54
CA TRP A 35 -9.42 -2.46 -11.70
C TRP A 35 -10.48 -2.89 -10.67
N ALA A 36 -11.41 -3.77 -11.04
CA ALA A 36 -12.44 -4.23 -10.12
C ALA A 36 -11.88 -5.17 -9.05
N THR A 37 -10.88 -5.98 -9.41
CA THR A 37 -10.19 -6.87 -8.48
C THR A 37 -9.35 -6.07 -7.49
N ASP A 38 -8.54 -5.12 -7.97
CA ASP A 38 -7.72 -4.25 -7.13
C ASP A 38 -8.59 -3.44 -6.16
N TRP A 39 -9.67 -2.81 -6.68
CA TRP A 39 -10.61 -2.10 -5.82
C TRP A 39 -11.28 -3.03 -4.78
N ALA A 40 -11.55 -4.29 -5.11
CA ALA A 40 -12.12 -5.21 -4.16
C ALA A 40 -11.09 -5.67 -3.11
N ASN A 41 -9.86 -5.94 -3.54
CA ASN A 41 -8.81 -6.41 -2.65
C ASN A 41 -8.32 -5.30 -1.71
N ASP A 42 -7.88 -4.18 -2.28
CA ASP A 42 -7.23 -3.11 -1.51
C ASP A 42 -8.27 -2.21 -0.83
N GLY A 43 -9.39 -1.96 -1.50
CA GLY A 43 -10.45 -1.13 -0.98
C GLY A 43 -11.41 -1.87 -0.03
N VAL A 44 -12.12 -2.87 -0.54
CA VAL A 44 -13.21 -3.51 0.23
C VAL A 44 -12.67 -4.47 1.29
N PHE A 45 -11.67 -5.27 0.95
CA PHE A 45 -11.07 -6.28 1.84
C PHE A 45 -9.71 -5.88 2.42
N GLY A 46 -9.12 -4.78 1.93
CA GLY A 46 -7.94 -4.14 2.49
C GLY A 46 -8.30 -2.95 3.40
N ASP A 47 -7.50 -1.89 3.32
CA ASP A 47 -7.57 -0.75 4.23
C ASP A 47 -8.80 0.13 4.00
N GLY A 48 -9.28 0.22 2.76
CA GLY A 48 -10.42 1.06 2.40
C GLY A 48 -10.17 1.87 1.13
N TRP A 49 -11.05 2.84 0.85
CA TRP A 49 -10.92 3.70 -0.34
C TRP A 49 -11.56 5.07 -0.16
N HIS A 50 -11.06 6.05 -0.89
CA HIS A 50 -11.70 7.35 -1.00
C HIS A 50 -12.93 7.28 -1.90
N LEU A 51 -14.08 7.69 -1.39
CA LEU A 51 -15.33 7.68 -2.15
C LEU A 51 -15.21 8.60 -3.38
N PHE A 52 -15.47 8.04 -4.58
CA PHE A 52 -15.28 8.71 -5.87
C PHE A 52 -13.85 9.22 -6.14
N ALA A 53 -12.84 8.62 -5.51
CA ALA A 53 -11.43 9.04 -5.56
C ALA A 53 -11.21 10.50 -5.09
N ILE A 54 -12.12 11.05 -4.27
CA ILE A 54 -11.97 12.40 -3.73
C ILE A 54 -10.95 12.35 -2.58
N GLY A 55 -9.81 12.97 -2.80
CA GLY A 55 -8.69 13.00 -1.84
C GLY A 55 -7.57 12.00 -2.12
N SER A 56 -7.79 10.97 -2.95
CA SER A 56 -6.77 9.94 -3.21
C SER A 56 -5.43 10.49 -3.68
N SER A 57 -5.44 11.48 -4.59
CA SER A 57 -4.18 12.06 -5.07
C SER A 57 -3.48 12.91 -4.02
N ALA A 58 -4.23 13.62 -3.18
CA ALA A 58 -3.64 14.42 -2.11
C ALA A 58 -3.09 13.52 -0.99
N PHE A 59 -3.76 12.41 -0.71
CA PHE A 59 -3.26 11.38 0.18
C PHE A 59 -1.95 10.78 -0.36
N ALA A 60 -1.95 10.31 -1.62
CA ALA A 60 -0.77 9.72 -2.23
C ALA A 60 0.42 10.70 -2.30
N ASP A 61 0.18 12.00 -2.53
CA ASP A 61 1.22 13.02 -2.55
C ASP A 61 1.98 13.16 -1.20
N ASP A 62 1.33 12.84 -0.08
CA ASP A 62 1.92 12.87 1.26
C ASP A 62 2.35 11.46 1.73
N ASP A 63 1.61 10.42 1.38
CA ASP A 63 1.85 9.04 1.79
C ASP A 63 3.06 8.41 1.09
N GLU A 64 3.14 8.46 -0.24
CA GLU A 64 4.26 7.88 -0.99
C GLU A 64 5.64 8.37 -0.49
N PRO A 65 5.88 9.69 -0.27
CA PRO A 65 7.14 10.14 0.29
C PRO A 65 7.40 9.67 1.73
N TYR A 66 6.34 9.47 2.52
CA TYR A 66 6.45 8.95 3.88
C TYR A 66 6.88 7.48 3.86
N VAL A 67 6.19 6.65 3.09
CA VAL A 67 6.49 5.22 2.93
C VAL A 67 7.89 5.01 2.37
N ASP A 68 8.27 5.75 1.31
CA ASP A 68 9.62 5.70 0.74
C ASP A 68 10.69 6.06 1.79
N ALA A 69 10.45 7.10 2.58
CA ALA A 69 11.36 7.52 3.63
C ALA A 69 11.46 6.48 4.75
N MET A 70 10.34 5.87 5.13
CA MET A 70 10.31 4.80 6.12
C MET A 70 11.11 3.59 5.65
N ASN A 71 10.94 3.15 4.40
CA ASN A 71 11.69 2.03 3.81
C ASN A 71 13.21 2.28 3.85
N VAL A 72 13.66 3.49 3.52
CA VAL A 72 15.09 3.84 3.55
C VAL A 72 15.63 3.85 4.97
N VAL A 73 14.89 4.41 5.94
CA VAL A 73 15.33 4.48 7.35
C VAL A 73 15.33 3.09 7.98
N SER A 74 14.26 2.31 7.80
CA SER A 74 14.16 0.93 8.30
C SER A 74 15.25 0.05 7.71
N GLY A 75 15.49 0.12 6.39
CA GLY A 75 16.54 -0.64 5.73
C GLY A 75 17.93 -0.30 6.24
N TYR A 76 18.21 0.97 6.59
CA TYR A 76 19.45 1.35 7.26
C TYR A 76 19.55 0.74 8.66
N LEU A 77 18.50 0.87 9.48
CA LEU A 77 18.46 0.35 10.84
C LEU A 77 18.65 -1.17 10.88
N GLU A 78 18.02 -1.90 9.96
CA GLU A 78 18.24 -3.34 9.76
C GLU A 78 19.70 -3.64 9.40
N SER A 79 20.29 -2.87 8.49
CA SER A 79 21.67 -3.07 8.04
C SER A 79 22.71 -2.94 9.16
N VAL A 80 22.39 -2.15 10.18
CA VAL A 80 23.26 -1.93 11.36
C VAL A 80 22.83 -2.71 12.59
N GLY A 81 21.68 -3.45 12.51
CA GLY A 81 21.15 -4.26 13.61
C GLY A 81 20.61 -3.42 14.76
N ALA A 82 19.95 -2.31 14.48
CA ALA A 82 19.34 -1.40 15.46
C ALA A 82 17.88 -1.81 15.74
N ASP A 83 17.66 -3.06 16.20
CA ASP A 83 16.33 -3.64 16.39
C ASP A 83 15.47 -2.87 17.40
N ASP A 84 16.09 -2.27 18.41
CA ASP A 84 15.41 -1.41 19.40
C ASP A 84 14.87 -0.10 18.78
N VAL A 85 15.54 0.43 17.77
CA VAL A 85 15.06 1.62 17.04
C VAL A 85 13.97 1.23 16.05
N LEU A 86 14.10 0.05 15.41
CA LEU A 86 13.05 -0.49 14.54
C LEU A 86 11.73 -0.69 15.31
N GLU A 87 11.80 -1.24 16.52
CA GLU A 87 10.63 -1.38 17.39
C GLU A 87 10.03 -0.01 17.78
N ALA A 88 10.88 1.01 18.00
CA ALA A 88 10.42 2.36 18.36
C ALA A 88 9.75 3.12 17.21
N ILE A 89 10.06 2.79 15.94
CA ILE A 89 9.43 3.42 14.76
C ILE A 89 8.25 2.63 14.21
N ASP A 90 7.88 1.52 14.81
CA ASP A 90 6.71 0.73 14.43
C ASP A 90 5.43 1.45 14.83
N SER A 91 4.78 2.09 13.86
CA SER A 91 3.54 2.85 14.06
C SER A 91 2.33 1.99 14.42
N GLU A 92 2.39 0.67 14.21
CA GLU A 92 1.33 -0.28 14.57
C GLU A 92 1.41 -0.75 16.03
N ALA A 93 2.49 -0.44 16.73
CA ALA A 93 2.66 -0.84 18.12
C ALA A 93 1.66 -0.11 19.05
N ASP A 94 1.05 -0.85 19.97
CA ASP A 94 0.06 -0.32 20.95
C ASP A 94 0.59 0.85 21.79
N ASP A 95 1.92 0.95 22.00
CA ASP A 95 2.62 1.94 22.80
C ASP A 95 3.45 2.91 21.97
N TYR A 96 3.15 3.03 20.67
CA TYR A 96 3.85 3.92 19.77
C TYR A 96 3.85 5.39 20.26
N ASP A 97 5.02 6.00 20.24
CA ASP A 97 5.23 7.42 20.57
C ASP A 97 6.11 8.07 19.50
N ALA A 98 5.51 8.90 18.68
CA ALA A 98 6.18 9.59 17.57
C ALA A 98 7.38 10.43 18.03
N ALA A 99 7.33 11.04 19.21
CA ALA A 99 8.46 11.82 19.74
C ALA A 99 9.61 10.91 20.20
N ALA A 100 9.30 9.74 20.75
CA ALA A 100 10.31 8.73 21.10
C ALA A 100 10.92 8.11 19.85
N ALA A 101 10.12 7.82 18.82
CA ALA A 101 10.57 7.34 17.52
C ALA A 101 11.55 8.33 16.87
N GLN A 102 11.19 9.59 16.81
CA GLN A 102 12.08 10.64 16.28
C GLN A 102 13.40 10.71 17.06
N ALA A 103 13.34 10.71 18.40
CA ALA A 103 14.55 10.80 19.21
C ALA A 103 15.47 9.58 19.02
N ALA A 104 14.90 8.38 18.89
CA ALA A 104 15.66 7.15 18.65
C ALA A 104 16.34 7.16 17.28
N VAL A 105 15.65 7.60 16.24
CA VAL A 105 16.24 7.75 14.89
C VAL A 105 17.32 8.83 14.90
N ASP A 106 17.09 9.99 15.49
CA ASP A 106 18.08 11.08 15.57
C ASP A 106 19.37 10.60 16.28
N GLU A 107 19.25 9.81 17.34
CA GLU A 107 20.40 9.22 18.04
C GLU A 107 21.12 8.20 17.16
N ALA A 108 20.40 7.30 16.48
CA ALA A 108 20.99 6.32 15.58
C ALA A 108 21.72 6.95 14.39
N LEU A 109 21.24 8.09 13.90
CA LEU A 109 21.84 8.80 12.77
C LEU A 109 22.94 9.80 13.16
N ALA A 110 23.14 10.06 14.45
CA ALA A 110 24.08 11.09 14.92
C ALA A 110 25.53 10.90 14.44
N SER A 111 25.94 9.64 14.24
CA SER A 111 27.30 9.29 13.78
C SER A 111 27.35 8.75 12.35
N LEU A 112 26.23 8.78 11.61
CA LEU A 112 26.15 8.24 10.25
C LEU A 112 26.97 9.08 9.28
N ASP A 113 27.89 8.44 8.54
CA ASP A 113 28.64 9.06 7.44
C ASP A 113 27.75 9.14 6.19
N ASP A 114 27.73 10.29 5.51
CA ASP A 114 26.97 10.51 4.29
C ASP A 114 27.37 9.55 3.15
N ALA A 115 28.62 9.10 3.14
CA ALA A 115 29.14 8.16 2.13
C ALA A 115 28.94 6.68 2.49
N TYR A 116 28.36 6.37 3.65
CA TYR A 116 28.00 4.99 3.99
C TYR A 116 26.99 4.44 2.98
N THR A 117 27.20 3.25 2.46
CA THR A 117 26.33 2.61 1.48
C THR A 117 25.80 1.30 2.03
N PHE A 118 24.54 1.02 1.76
CA PHE A 118 23.87 -0.23 2.12
C PHE A 118 22.81 -0.59 1.07
N THR A 119 22.35 -1.83 1.10
CA THR A 119 21.20 -2.30 0.30
C THR A 119 20.06 -2.66 1.23
N TYR A 120 18.84 -2.37 0.80
CA TYR A 120 17.62 -2.74 1.50
C TYR A 120 16.62 -3.32 0.51
N GLY A 121 15.74 -4.19 1.00
CA GLY A 121 14.68 -4.80 0.21
C GLY A 121 13.35 -4.11 0.49
N VAL A 122 12.57 -3.86 -0.57
CA VAL A 122 11.16 -3.47 -0.46
C VAL A 122 10.33 -4.59 -1.07
N GLU A 123 9.41 -5.12 -0.29
CA GLU A 123 8.49 -6.15 -0.76
C GLU A 123 7.35 -5.47 -1.52
N ASP A 124 7.12 -5.91 -2.75
CA ASP A 124 5.97 -5.51 -3.54
C ASP A 124 4.73 -6.29 -3.06
N GLU A 125 3.72 -5.59 -2.59
CA GLU A 125 2.53 -6.16 -1.95
C GLU A 125 1.71 -7.06 -2.89
N GLU A 126 1.71 -6.78 -4.21
CA GLU A 126 0.95 -7.55 -5.18
C GLU A 126 1.67 -8.84 -5.58
N THR A 127 2.98 -8.77 -5.77
CA THR A 127 3.77 -9.88 -6.33
C THR A 127 4.55 -10.67 -5.28
N LEU A 128 4.64 -10.14 -4.05
CA LEU A 128 5.48 -10.65 -2.95
C LEU A 128 6.96 -10.81 -3.36
N ASN A 129 7.38 -10.06 -4.36
CA ASN A 129 8.77 -10.00 -4.77
C ASN A 129 9.49 -8.91 -3.99
N VAL A 130 10.67 -9.22 -3.50
CA VAL A 130 11.54 -8.23 -2.86
C VAL A 130 12.41 -7.59 -3.93
N GLU A 131 12.25 -6.28 -4.11
CA GLU A 131 13.15 -5.47 -4.93
C GLU A 131 14.27 -4.90 -4.06
N GLU A 132 15.53 -5.04 -4.51
CA GLU A 132 16.68 -4.53 -3.80
C GLU A 132 17.05 -3.12 -4.29
N PHE A 133 17.20 -2.20 -3.35
CA PHE A 133 17.62 -0.82 -3.59
C PHE A 133 18.94 -0.52 -2.87
N GLU A 134 19.75 0.33 -3.48
CA GLU A 134 21.00 0.83 -2.90
C GLU A 134 20.79 2.26 -2.43
N ALA A 135 21.20 2.57 -1.19
CA ALA A 135 21.09 3.89 -0.61
C ALA A 135 22.37 4.30 0.12
N THR A 136 22.50 5.60 0.35
CA THR A 136 23.63 6.20 1.07
C THR A 136 23.20 6.78 2.41
N GLY A 137 24.16 7.05 3.31
CA GLY A 137 23.86 7.73 4.57
C GLY A 137 23.28 9.14 4.37
N ALA A 138 23.58 9.80 3.25
CA ALA A 138 22.92 11.05 2.89
C ALA A 138 21.44 10.86 2.57
N ASP A 139 21.08 9.75 1.91
CA ASP A 139 19.69 9.42 1.60
C ASP A 139 18.90 9.10 2.88
N VAL A 140 19.50 8.37 3.84
CA VAL A 140 18.90 8.10 5.15
C VAL A 140 18.60 9.39 5.91
N LYS A 141 19.57 10.33 5.96
CA LYS A 141 19.36 11.62 6.62
C LYS A 141 18.27 12.45 5.97
N LYS A 142 18.17 12.39 4.64
CA LYS A 142 17.09 13.05 3.90
C LYS A 142 15.74 12.40 4.19
N ALA A 143 15.68 11.07 4.21
CA ALA A 143 14.50 10.33 4.56
C ALA A 143 14.03 10.65 5.99
N ALA A 144 14.93 10.66 6.97
CA ALA A 144 14.61 11.04 8.33
C ALA A 144 14.06 12.47 8.45
N GLN A 145 14.50 13.40 7.58
CA GLN A 145 13.92 14.75 7.52
C GLN A 145 12.47 14.74 7.00
N VAL A 146 12.15 13.86 6.05
CA VAL A 146 10.78 13.69 5.55
C VAL A 146 9.90 13.16 6.67
N LEU A 147 10.32 12.11 7.39
CA LEU A 147 9.60 11.56 8.53
C LEU A 147 9.43 12.59 9.65
N ALA A 148 10.47 13.36 9.97
CA ALA A 148 10.41 14.42 10.97
C ALA A 148 9.44 15.55 10.56
N ALA A 149 9.35 15.87 9.27
CA ALA A 149 8.37 16.84 8.76
C ALA A 149 6.92 16.35 8.87
N ALA A 150 6.70 15.05 8.74
CA ALA A 150 5.43 14.38 8.99
C ALA A 150 5.17 14.12 10.48
N GLY A 151 6.14 14.43 11.36
CA GLY A 151 6.02 14.17 12.80
C GLY A 151 6.16 12.71 13.18
N TYR A 152 6.71 11.86 12.32
CA TYR A 152 6.73 10.39 12.45
C TYR A 152 5.31 9.78 12.59
N GLU A 153 4.31 10.47 12.10
CA GLU A 153 2.95 9.95 12.02
C GLU A 153 2.62 9.65 10.55
N GLU A 154 2.14 8.44 10.31
CA GLU A 154 1.67 8.03 8.99
C GLU A 154 0.45 8.87 8.59
N PRO A 155 0.38 9.33 7.32
CA PRO A 155 -0.78 10.08 6.85
C PRO A 155 -2.08 9.29 6.99
N ASP A 156 -3.08 9.83 7.72
CA ASP A 156 -4.39 9.18 7.82
C ASP A 156 -5.22 9.48 6.56
N PRO A 157 -5.59 8.48 5.76
CA PRO A 157 -6.39 8.68 4.57
C PRO A 157 -7.73 9.37 4.83
N ALA A 158 -8.27 9.29 6.06
CA ALA A 158 -9.51 9.95 6.45
C ALA A 158 -9.42 11.48 6.47
N ASP A 159 -8.22 12.04 6.59
CA ASP A 159 -7.99 13.49 6.60
C ASP A 159 -8.05 14.12 5.19
N TYR A 160 -7.93 13.32 4.14
CA TYR A 160 -7.82 13.79 2.75
C TYR A 160 -9.14 13.79 1.98
N GLY A 161 -10.23 13.27 2.56
CA GLY A 161 -11.51 13.23 1.84
C GLY A 161 -12.57 12.37 2.50
N VAL A 162 -13.45 11.81 1.70
CA VAL A 162 -14.46 10.88 2.21
C VAL A 162 -13.89 9.47 2.18
N TRP A 163 -13.30 9.08 3.28
CA TRP A 163 -12.74 7.74 3.45
C TRP A 163 -13.82 6.72 3.79
N VAL A 164 -13.78 5.57 3.13
CA VAL A 164 -14.61 4.41 3.43
C VAL A 164 -13.68 3.29 3.86
N PRO A 165 -13.63 2.95 5.16
CA PRO A 165 -12.76 1.90 5.65
C PRO A 165 -13.16 0.55 5.08
N GLY A 166 -12.19 -0.32 4.89
CA GLY A 166 -12.42 -1.69 4.44
C GLY A 166 -13.20 -2.54 5.44
N ILE A 167 -13.64 -3.71 5.00
CA ILE A 167 -14.37 -4.66 5.85
C ILE A 167 -13.57 -5.07 7.10
N PRO A 168 -12.24 -5.33 7.01
CA PRO A 168 -11.45 -5.67 8.18
C PRO A 168 -11.52 -4.59 9.27
N ALA A 169 -11.27 -3.32 8.90
CA ALA A 169 -11.31 -2.20 9.83
C ALA A 169 -12.71 -1.97 10.45
N LEU A 170 -13.78 -2.16 9.67
CA LEU A 170 -15.15 -2.10 10.16
C LEU A 170 -15.47 -3.23 11.14
N LEU A 171 -14.95 -4.43 10.89
CA LEU A 171 -15.12 -5.58 11.78
C LEU A 171 -14.33 -5.39 13.07
N GLU A 172 -13.09 -4.91 12.97
CA GLU A 172 -12.26 -4.59 14.13
C GLU A 172 -12.96 -3.58 15.04
N SER A 173 -13.38 -2.45 14.49
CA SER A 173 -14.15 -1.44 15.23
C SER A 173 -15.42 -2.00 15.86
N GLY A 174 -16.14 -2.89 15.17
CA GLY A 174 -17.33 -3.58 15.67
C GLY A 174 -17.01 -4.55 16.81
N LEU A 175 -15.93 -5.31 16.70
CA LEU A 175 -15.49 -6.26 17.73
C LEU A 175 -14.98 -5.53 18.97
N ASP A 176 -14.32 -4.38 18.83
CA ASP A 176 -13.90 -3.50 19.92
C ASP A 176 -15.10 -2.93 20.67
N ALA A 177 -16.10 -2.46 19.94
CA ALA A 177 -17.30 -1.90 20.53
C ALA A 177 -18.07 -2.91 21.44
N ILE A 178 -17.97 -4.21 21.16
CA ILE A 178 -18.57 -5.28 21.97
C ILE A 178 -17.62 -5.85 23.02
N GLY A 179 -16.38 -5.36 23.09
CA GLY A 179 -15.37 -5.81 24.05
C GLY A 179 -14.85 -7.23 23.75
N CYS A 180 -14.67 -7.56 22.46
CA CYS A 180 -14.15 -8.85 22.05
C CYS A 180 -12.68 -9.00 22.51
N ALA A 181 -12.32 -10.22 22.94
CA ALA A 181 -10.94 -10.49 23.34
C ALA A 181 -9.98 -10.44 22.13
N ASP A 182 -8.79 -9.86 22.30
CA ASP A 182 -7.83 -9.59 21.21
C ASP A 182 -7.44 -10.84 20.42
N TRP A 183 -7.24 -11.98 21.08
CA TRP A 183 -6.95 -13.24 20.41
C TRP A 183 -8.10 -13.71 19.47
N LEU A 184 -9.34 -13.35 19.80
CA LEU A 184 -10.50 -13.73 18.99
C LEU A 184 -10.69 -12.74 17.84
N LYS A 185 -10.34 -11.45 18.04
CA LYS A 185 -10.27 -10.45 16.95
C LYS A 185 -9.27 -10.89 15.90
N GLY A 186 -8.03 -11.19 16.30
CA GLY A 186 -6.99 -11.70 15.40
C GLY A 186 -7.45 -12.92 14.61
N LEU A 187 -8.04 -13.93 15.28
CA LEU A 187 -8.54 -15.11 14.60
C LEU A 187 -9.64 -14.83 13.55
N ILE A 188 -10.51 -13.88 13.83
CA ILE A 188 -11.59 -13.48 12.88
C ILE A 188 -11.01 -12.68 11.72
N LEU A 189 -10.14 -11.70 11.98
CA LEU A 189 -9.52 -10.85 10.97
C LEU A 189 -8.61 -11.68 10.06
N ASP A 190 -7.71 -12.46 10.62
CA ASP A 190 -6.83 -13.37 9.88
C ASP A 190 -7.62 -14.39 9.05
N GLY A 191 -8.72 -14.92 9.63
CA GLY A 191 -9.60 -15.87 8.94
C GLY A 191 -10.30 -15.24 7.72
N ILE A 192 -10.67 -13.96 7.79
CA ILE A 192 -11.29 -13.24 6.67
C ILE A 192 -10.24 -12.88 5.62
N VAL A 193 -9.11 -12.30 6.03
CA VAL A 193 -8.02 -11.93 5.12
C VAL A 193 -7.46 -13.16 4.41
N ALA A 194 -7.14 -14.24 5.15
CA ALA A 194 -6.67 -15.49 4.56
C ALA A 194 -7.74 -16.17 3.70
N GLY A 195 -9.03 -16.10 4.10
CA GLY A 195 -10.14 -16.70 3.38
C GLY A 195 -10.42 -16.02 2.04
N VAL A 196 -10.31 -14.70 1.97
CA VAL A 196 -10.53 -13.93 0.74
C VAL A 196 -9.30 -13.96 -0.16
N GLY A 197 -8.12 -13.77 0.40
CA GLY A 197 -6.85 -13.83 -0.35
C GLY A 197 -6.57 -15.19 -1.01
N ALA A 198 -7.15 -16.28 -0.51
CA ALA A 198 -7.04 -17.61 -1.12
C ALA A 198 -8.02 -17.84 -2.29
N VAL A 199 -9.00 -16.95 -2.49
CA VAL A 199 -10.09 -17.12 -3.49
C VAL A 199 -9.92 -16.13 -4.67
N LEU A 200 -9.17 -15.06 -4.51
CA LEU A 200 -8.92 -14.03 -5.52
C LEU A 200 -7.56 -14.21 -6.18
#